data_0c2072b0edebfb139a4325f60156719e
#
_entry.id   0c2072b0edebfb139a4325f60156719e
#
_cell.length_a   1.000
_cell.length_b   1.000
_cell.length_c   1.000
_cell.angle_alpha   90.00
_cell.angle_beta   90.00
_cell.angle_gamma   90.00
#
_symmetry.space_group_name_H-M   'P 1'
#
loop_
_entity.id
_entity.type
_entity.pdbx_description
1 polymer ?
#
loop_
_entity_poly.entity_id
_entity_poly.type
_entity_poly.pdbx_seq_one_letter_code
_entity_poly.pdbx_strand_id
1 'polypeptide(L)'
;MKRIRILFIGLALSAGFAGTQAQVNQPGRLLASNCFQCHGTNGKGPGFDAIAGKSVGEIYTKLKEFQAGKEGNGIMAKHALGFTDPQMLALDKWLASQH
;
A
#
# COMPACT_ATOMS: atom_id res chain seq x y z
N MET A 1 -11.22 -22.37 44.49
CA MET A 1 -11.11 -20.91 44.56
C MET A 1 -9.87 -20.35 43.90
N LYS A 2 -8.74 -21.05 43.97
CA LYS A 2 -7.48 -20.59 43.34
C LYS A 2 -7.46 -20.72 41.82
N ARG A 3 -8.35 -21.50 41.21
CA ARG A 3 -8.41 -21.75 39.77
C ARG A 3 -9.03 -20.66 38.95
N ILE A 4 -9.83 -19.79 39.57
CA ILE A 4 -10.57 -18.72 38.87
C ILE A 4 -9.62 -17.55 38.49
N ARG A 5 -8.54 -17.34 39.23
CA ARG A 5 -7.61 -16.25 39.02
C ARG A 5 -6.77 -16.38 37.74
N ILE A 6 -6.58 -17.58 37.25
CA ILE A 6 -5.76 -17.88 36.07
C ILE A 6 -6.50 -17.49 34.78
N LEU A 7 -7.84 -17.59 34.78
CA LEU A 7 -8.67 -17.27 33.63
C LEU A 7 -8.67 -15.78 33.25
N PHE A 8 -8.53 -14.89 34.23
CA PHE A 8 -8.50 -13.45 33.99
C PHE A 8 -7.21 -12.98 33.30
N ILE A 9 -6.09 -13.65 33.54
CA ILE A 9 -4.81 -13.30 32.91
C ILE A 9 -4.82 -13.65 31.43
N GLY A 10 -5.48 -14.74 31.01
CA GLY A 10 -5.62 -15.14 29.62
C GLY A 10 -6.46 -14.17 28.80
N LEU A 11 -7.49 -13.58 29.40
CA LEU A 11 -8.35 -12.58 28.73
C LEU A 11 -7.62 -11.26 28.50
N ALA A 12 -6.76 -10.82 29.42
CA ALA A 12 -5.98 -9.60 29.26
C ALA A 12 -4.96 -9.70 28.12
N LEU A 13 -4.37 -10.88 27.88
CA LEU A 13 -3.45 -11.11 26.78
C LEU A 13 -4.16 -11.09 25.42
N SER A 14 -5.40 -11.60 25.33
CA SER A 14 -6.18 -11.59 24.09
C SER A 14 -6.54 -10.17 23.64
N ALA A 15 -6.83 -9.27 24.57
CA ALA A 15 -7.15 -7.88 24.27
C ALA A 15 -5.95 -7.10 23.67
N GLY A 16 -4.70 -7.47 24.03
CA GLY A 16 -3.50 -6.83 23.48
C GLY A 16 -3.26 -7.11 22.00
N PHE A 17 -3.69 -8.29 21.51
CA PHE A 17 -3.51 -8.64 20.09
C PHE A 17 -4.47 -7.93 19.14
N ALA A 18 -5.69 -7.58 19.60
CA ALA A 18 -6.68 -6.90 18.78
C ALA A 18 -6.22 -5.52 18.31
N GLY A 19 -5.48 -4.76 19.15
CA GLY A 19 -4.93 -3.45 18.81
C GLY A 19 -3.83 -3.51 17.75
N THR A 20 -3.03 -4.59 17.71
CA THR A 20 -1.95 -4.76 16.74
C THR A 20 -2.48 -5.06 15.34
N GLN A 21 -3.57 -5.80 15.23
CA GLN A 21 -4.19 -6.14 13.95
C GLN A 21 -4.81 -4.93 13.23
N ALA A 22 -5.27 -3.93 13.97
CA ALA A 22 -5.87 -2.73 13.39
C ALA A 22 -4.87 -1.87 12.61
N GLN A 23 -3.56 -2.00 12.86
CA GLN A 23 -2.52 -1.22 12.18
C GLN A 23 -2.12 -1.78 10.80
N VAL A 24 -2.56 -2.98 10.43
CA VAL A 24 -2.16 -3.67 9.20
C VAL A 24 -3.21 -3.49 8.09
N ASN A 25 -4.21 -2.65 8.28
CA ASN A 25 -5.36 -2.53 7.39
C ASN A 25 -5.23 -1.47 6.30
N GLN A 26 -4.02 -1.29 5.73
CA GLN A 26 -3.85 -0.40 4.57
C GLN A 26 -2.92 -1.04 3.54
N PRO A 27 -3.36 -2.13 2.88
CA PRO A 27 -2.51 -2.80 1.90
C PRO A 27 -2.16 -1.89 0.72
N GLY A 28 -3.05 -1.00 0.32
CA GLY A 28 -2.79 -0.04 -0.75
C GLY A 28 -1.64 0.92 -0.40
N ARG A 29 -1.64 1.45 0.81
CA ARG A 29 -0.56 2.33 1.28
C ARG A 29 0.77 1.59 1.33
N LEU A 30 0.78 0.39 1.86
CA LEU A 30 1.99 -0.42 1.96
C LEU A 30 2.58 -0.70 0.58
N LEU A 31 1.74 -1.09 -0.37
CA LEU A 31 2.17 -1.31 -1.75
C LEU A 31 2.67 -0.02 -2.40
N ALA A 32 1.96 1.08 -2.21
CA ALA A 32 2.32 2.39 -2.76
C ALA A 32 3.60 2.95 -2.15
N SER A 33 4.01 2.50 -0.98
CA SER A 33 5.24 2.98 -0.34
C SER A 33 6.49 2.73 -1.18
N ASN A 34 6.45 1.75 -2.07
CA ASN A 34 7.54 1.52 -3.03
C ASN A 34 7.73 2.69 -4.01
N CYS A 35 6.74 3.53 -4.17
CA CYS A 35 6.77 4.69 -5.07
C CYS A 35 7.37 5.94 -4.41
N PHE A 36 7.39 6.00 -3.08
CA PHE A 36 7.68 7.22 -2.33
C PHE A 36 9.12 7.69 -2.48
N GLN A 37 10.05 6.79 -2.70
CA GLN A 37 11.46 7.14 -2.83
C GLN A 37 11.70 8.08 -4.01
N CYS A 38 10.98 7.92 -5.11
CA CYS A 38 11.13 8.70 -6.32
C CYS A 38 10.01 9.72 -6.51
N HIS A 39 8.79 9.42 -6.08
CA HIS A 39 7.62 10.27 -6.28
C HIS A 39 7.22 11.08 -5.03
N GLY A 40 8.02 11.00 -3.97
CA GLY A 40 7.77 11.70 -2.72
C GLY A 40 6.84 10.93 -1.79
N THR A 41 6.84 11.32 -0.53
CA THR A 41 6.00 10.70 0.50
C THR A 41 4.53 10.84 0.13
N ASN A 42 3.80 9.75 0.23
CA ASN A 42 2.41 9.63 -0.19
C ASN A 42 2.19 9.96 -1.67
N GLY A 43 3.24 9.93 -2.49
CA GLY A 43 3.16 10.25 -3.92
C GLY A 43 3.00 11.73 -4.24
N LYS A 44 3.26 12.62 -3.28
CA LYS A 44 2.99 14.06 -3.40
C LYS A 44 4.18 14.88 -3.92
N GLY A 45 5.29 14.24 -4.30
CA GLY A 45 6.54 14.94 -4.58
C GLY A 45 7.21 15.45 -3.30
N PRO A 46 8.31 16.19 -3.39
CA PRO A 46 9.06 16.47 -4.63
C PRO A 46 9.81 15.25 -5.15
N GLY A 47 10.35 15.36 -6.36
CA GLY A 47 11.07 14.30 -7.03
C GLY A 47 10.56 14.17 -8.46
N PHE A 48 10.32 12.95 -8.91
CA PHE A 48 9.60 12.72 -10.16
C PHE A 48 8.13 13.15 -10.03
N ASP A 49 7.37 13.04 -11.09
CA ASP A 49 5.96 13.46 -11.13
C ASP A 49 5.20 13.05 -9.87
N ALA A 50 4.47 13.98 -9.28
CA ALA A 50 3.53 13.70 -8.22
C ALA A 50 2.41 12.82 -8.77
N ILE A 51 2.13 11.72 -8.08
CA ILE A 51 1.12 10.73 -8.49
C ILE A 51 -0.09 10.70 -7.56
N ALA A 52 -0.01 11.40 -6.44
CA ALA A 52 -1.13 11.54 -5.51
C ALA A 52 -2.29 12.31 -6.17
N GLY A 53 -3.51 11.86 -5.91
CA GLY A 53 -4.71 12.54 -6.38
C GLY A 53 -5.06 12.32 -7.84
N LYS A 54 -4.25 11.61 -8.61
CA LYS A 54 -4.62 11.19 -9.96
C LYS A 54 -5.72 10.14 -9.88
N SER A 55 -6.53 10.01 -10.94
CA SER A 55 -7.60 9.01 -10.94
C SER A 55 -7.03 7.59 -10.92
N VAL A 56 -7.79 6.66 -10.35
CA VAL A 56 -7.43 5.23 -10.33
C VAL A 56 -7.16 4.74 -11.75
N GLY A 57 -8.02 5.11 -12.70
CA GLY A 57 -7.89 4.70 -14.10
C GLY A 57 -6.59 5.18 -14.75
N GLU A 58 -6.19 6.43 -14.49
CA GLU A 58 -4.93 6.96 -15.01
C GLU A 58 -3.72 6.20 -14.48
N ILE A 59 -3.66 6.00 -13.16
CA ILE A 59 -2.53 5.31 -12.53
C ILE A 59 -2.48 3.86 -13.02
N TYR A 60 -3.61 3.17 -13.03
CA TYR A 60 -3.71 1.78 -13.46
C TYR A 60 -3.28 1.62 -14.92
N THR A 61 -3.83 2.42 -15.82
CA THR A 61 -3.49 2.38 -17.24
C THR A 61 -2.00 2.59 -17.45
N LYS A 62 -1.43 3.57 -16.77
CA LYS A 62 0.00 3.87 -16.89
C LYS A 62 0.88 2.73 -16.41
N LEU A 63 0.54 2.12 -15.29
CA LEU A 63 1.26 0.96 -14.79
C LEU A 63 1.16 -0.24 -15.73
N LYS A 64 -0.02 -0.47 -16.32
CA LYS A 64 -0.19 -1.52 -17.32
C LYS A 64 0.64 -1.25 -18.59
N GLU A 65 0.74 -0.01 -19.01
CA GLU A 65 1.59 0.38 -20.13
C GLU A 65 3.07 0.13 -19.84
N PHE A 66 3.52 0.45 -18.63
CA PHE A 66 4.89 0.13 -18.21
C PHE A 66 5.13 -1.39 -18.21
N GLN A 67 4.20 -2.18 -17.70
CA GLN A 67 4.31 -3.64 -17.72
C GLN A 67 4.42 -4.19 -19.15
N ALA A 68 3.68 -3.59 -20.08
CA ALA A 68 3.67 -4.02 -21.48
C ALA A 68 4.88 -3.54 -22.28
N GLY A 69 5.77 -2.76 -21.68
CA GLY A 69 6.93 -2.20 -22.35
C GLY A 69 6.64 -1.03 -23.28
N LYS A 70 5.43 -0.48 -23.26
CA LYS A 70 5.03 0.62 -24.13
C LYS A 70 5.71 1.94 -23.78
N GLU A 71 6.17 2.06 -22.54
CA GLU A 71 6.90 3.22 -22.03
C GLU A 71 8.40 2.93 -21.87
N GLY A 72 8.92 1.97 -22.62
CA GLY A 72 10.32 1.54 -22.53
C GLY A 72 10.59 0.52 -21.45
N ASN A 73 11.87 0.21 -21.24
CA ASN A 73 12.34 -0.81 -20.30
C ASN A 73 13.08 -0.21 -19.10
N GLY A 74 12.71 1.00 -18.69
CA GLY A 74 13.33 1.70 -17.58
C GLY A 74 12.89 1.19 -16.22
N ILE A 75 13.24 1.96 -15.19
CA ILE A 75 13.00 1.59 -13.80
C ILE A 75 11.49 1.41 -13.49
N MET A 76 10.63 2.24 -14.10
CA MET A 76 9.19 2.14 -13.87
C MET A 76 8.61 0.85 -14.45
N ALA A 77 9.10 0.39 -15.60
CA ALA A 77 8.70 -0.90 -16.17
C ALA A 77 9.03 -2.05 -15.20
N LYS A 78 10.20 -1.99 -14.59
CA LYS A 78 10.63 -3.01 -13.61
C LYS A 78 9.79 -2.98 -12.34
N HIS A 79 9.47 -1.79 -11.83
CA HIS A 79 8.58 -1.66 -10.68
C HIS A 79 7.18 -2.20 -10.99
N ALA A 80 6.62 -1.82 -12.14
CA ALA A 80 5.29 -2.25 -12.55
C ALA A 80 5.17 -3.77 -12.67
N LEU A 81 6.22 -4.45 -13.16
CA LEU A 81 6.26 -5.91 -13.25
C LEU A 81 6.20 -6.61 -11.89
N GLY A 82 6.55 -5.93 -10.81
CA GLY A 82 6.53 -6.48 -9.46
C GLY A 82 5.14 -6.58 -8.83
N PHE A 83 4.10 -6.05 -9.48
CA PHE A 83 2.74 -6.03 -8.93
C PHE A 83 1.80 -6.88 -9.75
N THR A 84 0.89 -7.59 -9.07
CA THR A 84 -0.27 -8.21 -9.70
C THR A 84 -1.34 -7.15 -9.98
N ASP A 85 -2.32 -7.46 -10.84
CA ASP A 85 -3.40 -6.53 -11.13
C ASP A 85 -4.18 -6.11 -9.87
N PRO A 86 -4.57 -7.03 -8.96
CA PRO A 86 -5.21 -6.62 -7.71
C PRO A 86 -4.33 -5.72 -6.83
N GLN A 87 -3.03 -5.97 -6.78
CA GLN A 87 -2.10 -5.13 -6.03
C GLN A 87 -2.01 -3.73 -6.64
N MET A 88 -1.93 -3.63 -7.96
CA MET A 88 -1.94 -2.33 -8.65
C MET A 88 -3.22 -1.57 -8.36
N LEU A 89 -4.37 -2.23 -8.42
CA LEU A 89 -5.64 -1.58 -8.10
C LEU A 89 -5.67 -1.06 -6.66
N ALA A 90 -5.15 -1.83 -5.71
CA ALA A 90 -5.12 -1.41 -4.31
C ALA A 90 -4.24 -0.17 -4.10
N LEU A 91 -3.03 -0.17 -4.67
CA LEU A 91 -2.14 0.99 -4.55
C LEU A 91 -2.68 2.20 -5.32
N ASP A 92 -3.32 1.99 -6.46
CA ASP A 92 -3.91 3.06 -7.27
C ASP A 92 -5.05 3.77 -6.52
N LYS A 93 -5.92 2.99 -5.89
CA LYS A 93 -7.03 3.53 -5.07
C LYS A 93 -6.49 4.34 -3.89
N TRP A 94 -5.45 3.86 -3.25
CA TRP A 94 -4.85 4.58 -2.14
C TRP A 94 -4.21 5.89 -2.61
N LEU A 95 -3.41 5.86 -3.69
CA LEU A 95 -2.78 7.06 -4.26
C LEU A 95 -3.82 8.07 -4.73
N ALA A 96 -4.87 7.62 -5.40
CA ALA A 96 -5.94 8.48 -5.89
C ALA A 96 -6.63 9.23 -4.74
N SER A 97 -6.68 8.65 -3.54
CA SER A 97 -7.28 9.24 -2.36
C SER A 97 -6.39 10.27 -1.64
N GLN A 98 -5.14 10.39 -2.02
CA GLN A 98 -4.21 11.34 -1.38
C GLN A 98 -4.41 12.75 -1.94
N HIS A 99 -4.32 13.76 -1.07
CA HIS A 99 -4.53 15.16 -1.43
C HIS A 99 -3.35 16.04 -1.07
#